data_f0c37c9fa6b7658e2a86a2bbc00cae23
#
_entry.id   f0c37c9fa6b7658e2a86a2bbc00cae23
#
_cell.length_a   1.000
_cell.length_b   1.000
_cell.length_c   1.000
_cell.angle_alpha   90.00
_cell.angle_beta   90.00
_cell.angle_gamma   90.00
#
_symmetry.space_group_name_H-M   'P 1'
#
loop_
_entity.id
_entity.type
_entity.pdbx_description
1 polymer ?
#
loop_
_entity_poly.entity_id
_entity_poly.type
_entity_poly.pdbx_seq_one_letter_code
_entity_poly.pdbx_strand_id
1 'polypeptide(L)'
;PIVNGQTIGGDMPVEEAGNGLIMTAAIAKMEKNASYAEKHWKTLTQWAEYLLENGTDTGDQLTTDNFAGDCPHHANLSAKGILGIAAYARLAEMLNKKEEAKKYMNVAGEMAKEWEMAAYAGDHYRLAFDQPDSWGMKYNLVWDRLLGLNLFPERVIQKETDFYLTKMNEFGCPLDSRHSYTKVDWTVWTASLSADRMQFR
;
A
#
# COMPACT_ATOMS: atom_id res chain seq x y z
N PRO A 1 9.38 12.98 9.19
CA PRO A 1 10.51 12.05 9.36
C PRO A 1 11.55 12.60 10.35
N ILE A 2 12.20 11.71 11.09
CA ILE A 2 13.27 12.07 12.02
C ILE A 2 14.59 11.53 11.48
N VAL A 3 15.57 12.42 11.27
CA VAL A 3 16.93 12.04 10.88
C VAL A 3 17.90 12.63 11.89
N ASN A 4 18.78 11.81 12.46
CA ASN A 4 19.74 12.21 13.48
C ASN A 4 19.08 12.92 14.70
N GLY A 5 17.87 12.49 15.09
CA GLY A 5 17.11 13.09 16.17
C GLY A 5 16.45 14.44 15.85
N GLN A 6 16.50 14.90 14.60
CA GLN A 6 15.85 16.11 14.14
C GLN A 6 14.65 15.78 13.25
N THR A 7 13.53 16.48 13.43
CA THR A 7 12.39 16.38 12.51
C THR A 7 12.75 17.06 11.20
N ILE A 8 12.64 16.31 10.10
CA ILE A 8 12.78 16.86 8.75
C ILE A 8 11.39 17.33 8.32
N GLY A 9 11.31 18.49 7.70
CA GLY A 9 10.06 19.05 7.19
C GLY A 9 9.36 18.13 6.18
N GLY A 10 8.03 18.14 6.20
CA GLY A 10 7.15 17.31 5.39
C GLY A 10 6.58 16.12 6.16
N ASP A 11 5.26 16.09 6.25
CA ASP A 11 4.54 15.04 6.97
C ASP A 11 4.18 13.89 6.02
N MET A 12 4.29 12.64 6.52
CA MET A 12 3.96 11.40 5.80
C MET A 12 3.01 10.51 6.64
N PRO A 13 1.93 11.04 7.19
CA PRO A 13 1.20 10.33 8.24
C PRO A 13 0.51 9.06 7.74
N VAL A 14 -0.02 9.01 6.50
CA VAL A 14 -0.58 7.77 5.93
C VAL A 14 0.54 6.76 5.65
N GLU A 15 1.67 7.21 5.12
CA GLU A 15 2.83 6.37 4.85
C GLU A 15 3.34 5.70 6.14
N GLU A 16 3.55 6.50 7.20
CA GLU A 16 4.12 6.03 8.46
C GLU A 16 3.14 5.15 9.24
N ALA A 17 1.86 5.54 9.33
CA ALA A 17 0.83 4.75 9.98
C ALA A 17 0.61 3.41 9.24
N GLY A 18 0.53 3.43 7.92
CA GLY A 18 0.41 2.24 7.08
C GLY A 18 1.60 1.29 7.25
N ASN A 19 2.82 1.81 7.18
CA ASN A 19 4.04 1.04 7.41
C ASN A 19 4.07 0.42 8.81
N GLY A 20 3.74 1.20 9.85
CA GLY A 20 3.75 0.73 11.23
C GLY A 20 2.80 -0.45 11.44
N LEU A 21 1.58 -0.39 10.92
CA LEU A 21 0.58 -1.46 11.02
C LEU A 21 0.98 -2.70 10.21
N ILE A 22 1.41 -2.52 8.96
CA ILE A 22 1.84 -3.61 8.08
C ILE A 22 3.06 -4.35 8.67
N MET A 23 4.08 -3.61 9.12
CA MET A 23 5.28 -4.20 9.72
C MET A 23 4.96 -4.95 11.01
N THR A 24 4.10 -4.40 11.87
CA THR A 24 3.66 -5.06 13.10
C THR A 24 2.92 -6.37 12.79
N ALA A 25 2.05 -6.37 11.78
CA ALA A 25 1.35 -7.56 11.35
C ALA A 25 2.29 -8.60 10.72
N ALA A 26 3.30 -8.16 9.95
CA ALA A 26 4.31 -9.04 9.39
C ALA A 26 5.13 -9.74 10.48
N ILE A 27 5.57 -9.00 11.51
CA ILE A 27 6.27 -9.55 12.67
C ILE A 27 5.38 -10.57 13.37
N ALA A 28 4.13 -10.21 13.71
CA ALA A 28 3.20 -11.10 14.40
C ALA A 28 2.93 -12.38 13.61
N LYS A 29 2.81 -12.30 12.28
CA LYS A 29 2.65 -13.45 11.38
C LYS A 29 3.87 -14.37 11.41
N MET A 30 5.07 -13.81 11.33
CA MET A 30 6.33 -14.58 11.35
C MET A 30 6.55 -15.27 12.71
N GLU A 31 6.31 -14.58 13.79
CA GLU A 31 6.43 -15.08 15.16
C GLU A 31 5.25 -15.98 15.58
N LYS A 32 4.16 -15.98 14.80
CA LYS A 32 2.87 -16.62 15.16
C LYS A 32 2.36 -16.13 16.53
N ASN A 33 2.64 -14.90 16.85
CA ASN A 33 2.38 -14.29 18.15
C ASN A 33 2.19 -12.76 17.99
N ALA A 34 1.12 -12.23 18.56
CA ALA A 34 0.79 -10.81 18.53
C ALA A 34 1.09 -10.06 19.85
N SER A 35 1.90 -10.63 20.74
CA SER A 35 2.19 -10.00 22.05
C SER A 35 2.88 -8.65 21.96
N TYR A 36 3.68 -8.42 20.91
CA TYR A 36 4.24 -7.10 20.63
C TYR A 36 3.14 -6.10 20.27
N ALA A 37 2.22 -6.46 19.41
CA ALA A 37 1.07 -5.62 19.06
C ALA A 37 0.19 -5.31 20.28
N GLU A 38 -0.03 -6.29 21.16
CA GLU A 38 -0.81 -6.10 22.38
C GLU A 38 -0.23 -5.00 23.29
N LYS A 39 1.09 -4.98 23.45
CA LYS A 39 1.78 -3.94 24.26
C LYS A 39 1.59 -2.53 23.70
N HIS A 40 1.43 -2.41 22.40
CA HIS A 40 1.33 -1.14 21.67
C HIS A 40 -0.07 -0.89 21.12
N TRP A 41 -1.08 -1.67 21.56
CA TRP A 41 -2.42 -1.69 20.97
C TRP A 41 -3.04 -0.30 20.84
N LYS A 42 -2.93 0.52 21.88
CA LYS A 42 -3.46 1.89 21.86
C LYS A 42 -2.90 2.73 20.71
N THR A 43 -1.59 2.65 20.46
CA THR A 43 -0.94 3.35 19.36
C THR A 43 -1.36 2.80 18.00
N LEU A 44 -1.42 1.47 17.87
CA LEU A 44 -1.86 0.82 16.64
C LEU A 44 -3.32 1.17 16.32
N THR A 45 -4.19 1.23 17.32
CA THR A 45 -5.58 1.67 17.15
C THR A 45 -5.64 3.13 16.68
N GLN A 46 -4.86 4.02 17.26
CA GLN A 46 -4.79 5.42 16.83
C GLN A 46 -4.36 5.55 15.37
N TRP A 47 -3.38 4.77 14.92
CA TRP A 47 -2.96 4.75 13.52
C TRP A 47 -4.04 4.19 12.60
N ALA A 48 -4.72 3.12 13.01
CA ALA A 48 -5.81 2.55 12.24
C ALA A 48 -6.99 3.53 12.10
N GLU A 49 -7.37 4.23 13.17
CA GLU A 49 -8.41 5.26 13.15
C GLU A 49 -8.02 6.43 12.24
N TYR A 50 -6.79 6.88 12.29
CA TYR A 50 -6.28 7.90 11.37
C TYR A 50 -6.40 7.45 9.90
N LEU A 51 -6.05 6.20 9.59
CA LEU A 51 -6.16 5.67 8.23
C LEU A 51 -7.60 5.49 7.76
N LEU A 52 -8.58 5.25 8.67
CA LEU A 52 -9.99 5.23 8.31
C LEU A 52 -10.47 6.59 7.76
N GLU A 53 -9.93 7.67 8.30
CA GLU A 53 -10.32 9.03 7.92
C GLU A 53 -9.53 9.55 6.71
N ASN A 54 -8.27 9.13 6.54
CA ASN A 54 -7.32 9.73 5.61
C ASN A 54 -6.72 8.74 4.59
N GLY A 55 -7.04 7.45 4.67
CA GLY A 55 -6.39 6.42 3.84
C GLY A 55 -7.01 6.22 2.47
N THR A 56 -8.27 6.58 2.24
CA THR A 56 -8.93 6.41 0.93
C THR A 56 -8.41 7.42 -0.09
N ASP A 57 -8.40 8.70 0.29
CA ASP A 57 -7.73 9.75 -0.47
C ASP A 57 -6.72 10.42 0.44
N THR A 58 -5.46 10.30 0.07
CA THR A 58 -4.34 10.70 0.94
C THR A 58 -4.05 12.20 0.92
N GLY A 59 -4.75 12.95 0.05
CA GLY A 59 -4.52 14.37 -0.10
C GLY A 59 -3.07 14.70 -0.51
N ASP A 60 -2.60 15.87 -0.09
CA ASP A 60 -1.25 16.35 -0.34
C ASP A 60 -0.34 16.01 0.85
N GLN A 61 0.38 14.91 0.76
CA GLN A 61 1.39 14.51 1.74
C GLN A 61 2.56 13.79 1.07
N LEU A 62 3.70 13.77 1.75
CA LEU A 62 4.88 13.07 1.26
C LEU A 62 4.68 11.55 1.25
N THR A 63 5.34 10.90 0.30
CA THR A 63 5.41 9.45 0.14
C THR A 63 6.84 9.00 -0.06
N THR A 64 7.09 7.70 -0.03
CA THR A 64 8.41 7.14 -0.41
C THR A 64 8.77 7.38 -1.88
N ASP A 65 7.84 7.86 -2.69
CA ASP A 65 8.03 8.17 -4.12
C ASP A 65 8.32 9.65 -4.40
N ASN A 66 8.46 10.48 -3.36
CA ASN A 66 8.75 11.92 -3.51
C ASN A 66 10.09 12.24 -4.20
N PHE A 67 11.01 11.26 -4.31
CA PHE A 67 12.19 11.42 -5.17
C PHE A 67 11.83 11.62 -6.65
N ALA A 68 10.61 11.23 -7.06
CA ALA A 68 10.06 11.46 -8.40
C ALA A 68 9.18 12.73 -8.47
N GLY A 69 9.16 13.55 -7.41
CA GLY A 69 8.33 14.75 -7.26
C GLY A 69 7.05 14.49 -6.46
N ASP A 70 6.45 15.57 -6.00
CA ASP A 70 5.21 15.52 -5.23
C ASP A 70 4.07 14.96 -6.08
N CYS A 71 3.20 14.19 -5.44
CA CYS A 71 2.06 13.56 -6.09
C CYS A 71 0.88 13.47 -5.11
N PRO A 72 0.07 14.52 -5.00
CA PRO A 72 -1.18 14.47 -4.25
C PRO A 72 -2.12 13.38 -4.75
N HIS A 73 -3.05 12.95 -3.91
CA HIS A 73 -4.07 11.94 -4.25
C HIS A 73 -3.51 10.61 -4.76
N HIS A 74 -2.34 10.20 -4.21
CA HIS A 74 -1.52 9.11 -4.72
C HIS A 74 -2.17 7.74 -4.49
N ALA A 75 -2.54 7.04 -5.57
CA ALA A 75 -3.27 5.79 -5.50
C ALA A 75 -2.51 4.63 -4.81
N ASN A 76 -1.18 4.55 -4.98
CA ASN A 76 -0.38 3.52 -4.31
C ASN A 76 -0.20 3.78 -2.80
N LEU A 77 -0.20 5.06 -2.37
CA LEU A 77 -0.22 5.41 -0.96
C LEU A 77 -1.57 5.08 -0.32
N SER A 78 -2.67 5.37 -1.03
CA SER A 78 -4.01 4.95 -0.60
C SER A 78 -4.09 3.43 -0.42
N ALA A 79 -3.58 2.64 -1.37
CA ALA A 79 -3.51 1.18 -1.22
C ALA A 79 -2.74 0.77 0.05
N LYS A 80 -1.64 1.44 0.40
CA LYS A 80 -0.91 1.22 1.67
C LYS A 80 -1.78 1.50 2.89
N GLY A 81 -2.51 2.61 2.90
CA GLY A 81 -3.42 2.94 4.00
C GLY A 81 -4.49 1.87 4.21
N ILE A 82 -5.13 1.43 3.13
CA ILE A 82 -6.14 0.35 3.14
C ILE A 82 -5.55 -0.97 3.67
N LEU A 83 -4.37 -1.34 3.19
CA LEU A 83 -3.65 -2.55 3.65
C LEU A 83 -3.23 -2.44 5.11
N GLY A 84 -2.90 -1.24 5.59
CA GLY A 84 -2.62 -0.96 7.00
C GLY A 84 -3.83 -1.23 7.89
N ILE A 85 -5.02 -0.80 7.48
CA ILE A 85 -6.29 -1.06 8.19
C ILE A 85 -6.57 -2.58 8.27
N ALA A 86 -6.39 -3.30 7.16
CA ALA A 86 -6.57 -4.75 7.15
C ALA A 86 -5.50 -5.49 7.96
N ALA A 87 -4.26 -4.98 7.97
CA ALA A 87 -3.20 -5.50 8.83
C ALA A 87 -3.56 -5.34 10.32
N TYR A 88 -4.13 -4.20 10.72
CA TYR A 88 -4.67 -4.00 12.07
C TYR A 88 -5.80 -5.01 12.40
N ALA A 89 -6.71 -5.25 11.45
CA ALA A 89 -7.76 -6.25 11.61
C ALA A 89 -7.19 -7.66 11.86
N ARG A 90 -6.13 -8.05 11.17
CA ARG A 90 -5.43 -9.31 11.41
C ARG A 90 -4.77 -9.39 12.79
N LEU A 91 -4.17 -8.31 13.25
CA LEU A 91 -3.65 -8.22 14.62
C LEU A 91 -4.76 -8.36 15.66
N ALA A 92 -5.90 -7.69 15.44
CA ALA A 92 -7.09 -7.82 16.30
C ALA A 92 -7.59 -9.27 16.37
N GLU A 93 -7.64 -9.97 15.22
CA GLU A 93 -8.00 -11.38 15.16
C GLU A 93 -7.05 -12.28 15.98
N MET A 94 -5.73 -12.07 15.85
CA MET A 94 -4.71 -12.80 16.61
C MET A 94 -4.82 -12.55 18.12
N LEU A 95 -5.32 -11.38 18.53
CA LEU A 95 -5.56 -11.01 19.92
C LEU A 95 -6.98 -11.37 20.42
N ASN A 96 -7.74 -12.17 19.66
CA ASN A 96 -9.13 -12.55 19.96
C ASN A 96 -10.13 -11.39 20.08
N LYS A 97 -9.82 -10.22 19.51
CA LYS A 97 -10.69 -9.04 19.43
C LYS A 97 -11.61 -9.14 18.20
N LYS A 98 -12.52 -10.13 18.22
CA LYS A 98 -13.29 -10.57 17.04
C LYS A 98 -14.16 -9.47 16.41
N GLU A 99 -14.85 -8.68 17.20
CA GLU A 99 -15.73 -7.61 16.69
C GLU A 99 -14.90 -6.50 16.03
N GLU A 100 -13.79 -6.14 16.63
CA GLU A 100 -12.86 -5.17 16.11
C GLU A 100 -12.21 -5.67 14.79
N ALA A 101 -11.74 -6.91 14.78
CA ALA A 101 -11.20 -7.56 13.58
C ALA A 101 -12.21 -7.54 12.42
N LYS A 102 -13.46 -7.92 12.67
CA LYS A 102 -14.52 -7.91 11.67
C LYS A 102 -14.84 -6.50 11.17
N LYS A 103 -14.95 -5.53 12.09
CA LYS A 103 -15.23 -4.13 11.75
C LYS A 103 -14.17 -3.59 10.77
N TYR A 104 -12.90 -3.66 11.15
CA TYR A 104 -11.82 -3.06 10.37
C TYR A 104 -11.57 -3.82 9.05
N MET A 105 -11.73 -5.15 9.03
CA MET A 105 -11.61 -5.91 7.78
C MET A 105 -12.73 -5.56 6.79
N ASN A 106 -13.97 -5.41 7.26
CA ASN A 106 -15.08 -5.01 6.41
C ASN A 106 -14.87 -3.60 5.81
N VAL A 107 -14.44 -2.65 6.64
CA VAL A 107 -14.18 -1.28 6.16
C VAL A 107 -13.02 -1.28 5.16
N ALA A 108 -11.92 -2.00 5.42
CA ALA A 108 -10.82 -2.12 4.47
C ALA A 108 -11.30 -2.72 3.12
N GLY A 109 -12.20 -3.69 3.16
CA GLY A 109 -12.80 -4.29 1.96
C GLY A 109 -13.65 -3.31 1.15
N GLU A 110 -14.43 -2.45 1.80
CA GLU A 110 -15.19 -1.39 1.10
C GLU A 110 -14.24 -0.32 0.53
N MET A 111 -13.25 0.14 1.30
CA MET A 111 -12.24 1.09 0.81
C MET A 111 -11.46 0.53 -0.39
N ALA A 112 -11.13 -0.76 -0.42
CA ALA A 112 -10.47 -1.39 -1.57
C ALA A 112 -11.34 -1.38 -2.83
N LYS A 113 -12.67 -1.54 -2.71
CA LYS A 113 -13.62 -1.42 -3.83
C LYS A 113 -13.71 0.03 -4.32
N GLU A 114 -13.80 0.99 -3.42
CA GLU A 114 -13.80 2.42 -3.76
C GLU A 114 -12.50 2.81 -4.48
N TRP A 115 -11.36 2.34 -3.97
CA TRP A 115 -10.07 2.52 -4.60
C TRP A 115 -10.04 1.97 -6.03
N GLU A 116 -10.54 0.74 -6.23
CA GLU A 116 -10.56 0.11 -7.56
C GLU A 116 -11.38 0.97 -8.56
N MET A 117 -12.52 1.51 -8.14
CA MET A 117 -13.34 2.37 -8.98
C MET A 117 -12.67 3.72 -9.26
N ALA A 118 -12.11 4.36 -8.24
CA ALA A 118 -11.52 5.69 -8.36
C ALA A 118 -10.23 5.70 -9.19
N ALA A 119 -9.39 4.67 -9.04
CA ALA A 119 -8.13 4.56 -9.77
C ALA A 119 -8.28 3.98 -11.18
N TYR A 120 -9.43 3.41 -11.55
CA TYR A 120 -9.61 2.69 -12.82
C TYR A 120 -9.38 3.58 -14.05
N ALA A 121 -8.53 3.10 -14.98
CA ALA A 121 -8.20 3.77 -16.25
C ALA A 121 -8.22 2.81 -17.45
N GLY A 122 -9.11 1.80 -17.43
CA GLY A 122 -9.26 0.84 -18.52
C GLY A 122 -8.31 -0.35 -18.38
N ASP A 123 -7.13 -0.28 -18.98
CA ASP A 123 -6.13 -1.35 -18.96
C ASP A 123 -5.14 -1.27 -17.79
N HIS A 124 -5.24 -0.25 -16.94
CA HIS A 124 -4.40 -0.04 -15.76
C HIS A 124 -5.14 0.77 -14.67
N TYR A 125 -4.43 1.10 -13.58
CA TYR A 125 -4.88 2.02 -12.54
C TYR A 125 -3.98 3.25 -12.46
N ARG A 126 -4.58 4.42 -12.24
CA ARG A 126 -3.92 5.74 -12.23
C ARG A 126 -2.81 5.83 -11.19
N LEU A 127 -1.86 6.72 -11.42
CA LEU A 127 -0.88 7.16 -10.42
C LEU A 127 -1.58 7.91 -9.27
N ALA A 128 -2.43 8.87 -9.63
CA ALA A 128 -3.21 9.68 -8.71
C ALA A 128 -4.67 9.74 -9.17
N PHE A 129 -5.61 9.85 -8.24
CA PHE A 129 -7.04 9.78 -8.54
C PHE A 129 -7.53 10.90 -9.45
N ASP A 130 -6.90 12.07 -9.38
CA ASP A 130 -7.20 13.28 -10.18
C ASP A 130 -6.42 13.37 -11.50
N GLN A 131 -5.56 12.39 -11.82
CA GLN A 131 -4.71 12.39 -13.02
C GLN A 131 -5.11 11.25 -13.98
N PRO A 132 -6.08 11.46 -14.90
CA PRO A 132 -6.68 10.40 -15.71
C PRO A 132 -5.69 9.69 -16.65
N ASP A 133 -4.68 10.40 -17.17
CA ASP A 133 -3.70 9.89 -18.13
C ASP A 133 -2.40 9.39 -17.47
N SER A 134 -2.42 9.21 -16.15
CA SER A 134 -1.26 8.79 -15.36
C SER A 134 -1.29 7.30 -15.03
N TRP A 135 -0.11 6.73 -14.79
CA TRP A 135 0.06 5.38 -14.25
C TRP A 135 1.26 5.32 -13.31
N GLY A 136 1.28 4.37 -12.41
CA GLY A 136 2.41 4.15 -11.49
C GLY A 136 2.39 2.74 -10.89
N MET A 137 3.54 2.23 -10.48
CA MET A 137 3.66 0.92 -9.85
C MET A 137 2.86 0.85 -8.54
N LYS A 138 2.01 -0.17 -8.42
CA LYS A 138 1.23 -0.46 -7.20
C LYS A 138 1.98 -1.47 -6.31
N TYR A 139 3.27 -1.23 -6.08
CA TYR A 139 4.15 -2.15 -5.35
C TYR A 139 3.65 -2.47 -3.93
N ASN A 140 2.88 -1.58 -3.31
CA ASN A 140 2.29 -1.84 -2.00
C ASN A 140 1.31 -3.02 -1.98
N LEU A 141 0.74 -3.43 -3.13
CA LEU A 141 -0.12 -4.62 -3.23
C LEU A 141 0.60 -5.91 -2.85
N VAL A 142 1.94 -5.92 -2.80
CA VAL A 142 2.71 -7.08 -2.32
C VAL A 142 2.31 -7.47 -0.90
N TRP A 143 1.94 -6.51 -0.06
CA TRP A 143 1.54 -6.75 1.33
C TRP A 143 0.20 -7.48 1.44
N ASP A 144 -0.70 -7.30 0.49
CA ASP A 144 -1.93 -8.08 0.41
C ASP A 144 -1.62 -9.58 0.31
N ARG A 145 -0.70 -9.96 -0.57
CA ARG A 145 -0.23 -11.35 -0.72
C ARG A 145 0.57 -11.82 0.48
N LEU A 146 1.57 -11.07 0.90
CA LEU A 146 2.47 -11.48 1.99
C LEU A 146 1.73 -11.69 3.31
N LEU A 147 0.75 -10.84 3.61
CA LEU A 147 -0.06 -10.97 4.82
C LEU A 147 -1.25 -11.91 4.65
N GLY A 148 -1.66 -12.20 3.41
CA GLY A 148 -2.83 -13.03 3.08
C GLY A 148 -4.14 -12.32 3.44
N LEU A 149 -4.25 -11.03 3.12
CA LEU A 149 -5.42 -10.21 3.44
C LEU A 149 -6.56 -10.46 2.45
N ASN A 150 -6.23 -10.70 1.18
CA ASN A 150 -7.16 -10.96 0.07
C ASN A 150 -8.16 -9.82 -0.16
N LEU A 151 -7.71 -8.59 -0.08
CA LEU A 151 -8.52 -7.38 -0.29
C LEU A 151 -8.65 -7.03 -1.77
N PHE A 152 -7.52 -7.06 -2.49
CA PHE A 152 -7.49 -6.72 -3.90
C PHE A 152 -7.65 -7.97 -4.76
N PRO A 153 -8.68 -8.03 -5.63
CA PRO A 153 -8.91 -9.19 -6.50
C PRO A 153 -7.71 -9.43 -7.44
N GLU A 154 -7.45 -10.70 -7.79
CA GLU A 154 -6.34 -11.08 -8.68
C GLU A 154 -6.39 -10.33 -10.03
N ARG A 155 -7.58 -9.98 -10.53
CA ARG A 155 -7.74 -9.18 -11.76
C ARG A 155 -7.09 -7.78 -11.66
N VAL A 156 -7.03 -7.19 -10.45
CA VAL A 156 -6.36 -5.89 -10.22
C VAL A 156 -4.87 -6.06 -10.42
N ILE A 157 -4.31 -7.08 -9.79
CA ILE A 157 -2.88 -7.39 -9.84
C ILE A 157 -2.47 -7.78 -11.27
N GLN A 158 -3.24 -8.63 -11.93
CA GLN A 158 -2.98 -9.07 -13.30
C GLN A 158 -3.00 -7.90 -14.28
N LYS A 159 -4.03 -7.03 -14.18
CA LYS A 159 -4.15 -5.83 -15.00
C LYS A 159 -2.91 -4.93 -14.89
N GLU A 160 -2.45 -4.69 -13.68
CA GLU A 160 -1.26 -3.87 -13.42
C GLU A 160 0.02 -4.52 -13.96
N THR A 161 0.23 -5.80 -13.68
CA THR A 161 1.44 -6.50 -14.16
C THR A 161 1.48 -6.60 -15.67
N ASP A 162 0.36 -6.87 -16.35
CA ASP A 162 0.28 -6.87 -17.80
C ASP A 162 0.57 -5.49 -18.39
N PHE A 163 0.03 -4.44 -17.77
CA PHE A 163 0.29 -3.07 -18.21
C PHE A 163 1.75 -2.68 -18.06
N TYR A 164 2.41 -3.03 -16.95
CA TYR A 164 3.83 -2.69 -16.74
C TYR A 164 4.73 -3.31 -17.78
N LEU A 165 4.42 -4.50 -18.33
CA LEU A 165 5.16 -5.11 -19.41
C LEU A 165 5.15 -4.24 -20.68
N THR A 166 4.09 -3.47 -20.92
CA THR A 166 4.00 -2.53 -22.04
C THR A 166 4.83 -1.26 -21.82
N LYS A 167 5.30 -1.01 -20.58
CA LYS A 167 6.08 0.15 -20.18
C LYS A 167 7.56 -0.13 -19.96
N MET A 168 7.97 -1.38 -20.16
CA MET A 168 9.39 -1.77 -20.03
C MET A 168 10.25 -1.00 -21.02
N ASN A 169 11.37 -0.47 -20.54
CA ASN A 169 12.44 0.10 -21.35
C ASN A 169 13.71 -0.78 -21.26
N GLU A 170 14.82 -0.34 -21.82
CA GLU A 170 16.09 -1.10 -21.85
C GLU A 170 16.58 -1.53 -20.46
N PHE A 171 16.31 -0.73 -19.42
CA PHE A 171 16.80 -0.95 -18.05
C PHE A 171 15.70 -1.33 -17.06
N GLY A 172 14.51 -1.69 -17.53
CA GLY A 172 13.37 -2.10 -16.70
C GLY A 172 12.18 -1.17 -16.79
N CYS A 173 11.20 -1.39 -15.91
CA CYS A 173 9.99 -0.58 -15.86
C CYS A 173 10.22 0.71 -15.06
N PRO A 174 9.88 1.88 -15.58
CA PRO A 174 9.84 3.11 -14.80
C PRO A 174 8.90 3.00 -13.59
N LEU A 175 9.11 3.85 -12.57
CA LEU A 175 8.23 3.89 -11.40
C LEU A 175 6.79 4.27 -11.78
N ASP A 176 6.68 5.29 -12.63
CA ASP A 176 5.41 5.87 -13.04
C ASP A 176 5.55 6.72 -14.33
N SER A 177 4.44 7.34 -14.74
CA SER A 177 4.35 8.15 -15.96
C SER A 177 5.13 9.46 -15.93
N ARG A 178 5.67 9.88 -14.80
CA ARG A 178 6.38 11.18 -14.66
C ARG A 178 7.81 11.14 -15.20
N HIS A 179 8.52 10.02 -15.01
CA HIS A 179 9.94 9.89 -15.35
C HIS A 179 10.30 8.50 -15.87
N SER A 180 11.51 8.36 -16.43
CA SER A 180 12.02 7.08 -16.95
C SER A 180 12.83 6.24 -15.94
N TYR A 181 12.93 6.67 -14.69
CA TYR A 181 13.68 5.98 -13.64
C TYR A 181 12.77 5.34 -12.58
N THR A 182 13.36 4.45 -11.80
CA THR A 182 12.68 3.72 -10.71
C THR A 182 13.65 3.44 -9.56
N LYS A 183 13.12 2.80 -8.51
CA LYS A 183 13.92 2.09 -7.50
C LYS A 183 13.87 0.59 -7.75
N VAL A 184 15.01 -0.06 -7.68
CA VAL A 184 15.14 -1.51 -7.92
C VAL A 184 14.27 -2.35 -6.97
N ASP A 185 14.17 -1.95 -5.71
CA ASP A 185 13.33 -2.59 -4.70
C ASP A 185 11.83 -2.58 -5.10
N TRP A 186 11.30 -1.45 -5.57
CA TRP A 186 9.91 -1.37 -6.04
C TRP A 186 9.67 -2.21 -7.29
N THR A 187 10.63 -2.27 -8.19
CA THR A 187 10.57 -3.15 -9.37
C THR A 187 10.52 -4.62 -8.95
N VAL A 188 11.37 -5.05 -8.01
CA VAL A 188 11.38 -6.43 -7.51
C VAL A 188 10.09 -6.79 -6.78
N TRP A 189 9.56 -5.88 -5.95
CA TRP A 189 8.26 -6.10 -5.29
C TRP A 189 7.14 -6.26 -6.31
N THR A 190 7.08 -5.37 -7.30
CA THR A 190 6.07 -5.43 -8.38
C THR A 190 6.21 -6.71 -9.21
N ALA A 191 7.43 -7.10 -9.56
CA ALA A 191 7.70 -8.34 -10.27
C ALA A 191 7.23 -9.58 -9.50
N SER A 192 7.33 -9.56 -8.17
CA SER A 192 6.85 -10.67 -7.31
C SER A 192 5.33 -10.84 -7.32
N LEU A 193 4.59 -9.84 -7.80
CA LEU A 193 3.14 -9.89 -7.96
C LEU A 193 2.71 -10.64 -9.22
N SER A 194 3.56 -10.74 -10.24
CA SER A 194 3.23 -11.46 -11.47
C SER A 194 3.01 -12.95 -11.21
N ALA A 195 2.00 -13.52 -11.89
CA ALA A 195 1.76 -14.95 -11.91
C ALA A 195 2.84 -15.69 -12.73
N ASP A 196 3.38 -15.04 -13.75
CA ASP A 196 4.48 -15.56 -14.57
C ASP A 196 5.81 -14.93 -14.18
N ARG A 197 6.62 -15.69 -13.44
CA ARG A 197 7.95 -15.26 -12.99
C ARG A 197 8.96 -15.03 -14.12
N MET A 198 8.67 -15.50 -15.35
CA MET A 198 9.54 -15.31 -16.51
C MET A 198 9.36 -13.94 -17.16
N GLN A 199 8.22 -13.28 -16.92
CA GLN A 199 7.91 -11.97 -17.51
C GLN A 199 8.82 -10.83 -17.02
N PHE A 200 9.43 -10.99 -15.85
CA PHE A 200 10.27 -9.97 -15.21
C PHE A 200 11.74 -10.40 -15.03
N ARG A 201 12.24 -11.22 -15.91
CA ARG A 201 13.66 -11.61 -15.98
C ARG A 201 14.48 -10.71 -16.90
#